data_d45dd5b00c90fa3086aa245a893d4f17
#
_entry.id   d45dd5b00c90fa3086aa245a893d4f17
#
_cell.length_a   1.000
_cell.length_b   1.000
_cell.length_c   1.000
_cell.angle_alpha   90.00
_cell.angle_beta   90.00
_cell.angle_gamma   90.00
#
_symmetry.space_group_name_H-M   'P 1'
#
loop_
_entity.id
_entity.type
_entity.pdbx_description
1 polymer ?
#
loop_
_entity_poly.entity_id
_entity_poly.type
_entity_poly.pdbx_seq_one_letter_code
_entity_poly.pdbx_strand_id
1 'polypeptide(L)'
;MKKVFILLVPVVLLLPILGCVVPSPATVVPFAPHVPTPCFTPTPSPTPILIPAPDPIPQEFPVRDLAEIAVRLGKIPPGPIPTPTPALHHPGEEAIFWVVDHPATRYFTTTAELSVLTANFCAWVERGREIDRKALKDSIRRFEAEIYPRIMEIFSPQFPIPLNDSCIHIFNGLIPGVGGYFSGSDAYSRQIHQYSNEKPVLYLNIGSLKPGTEHYLSVLAHEFQHMLQWYVDRNEDTWVNEGFSQMAEFIAGLSYNGSARAFLAQPDTQLTSWPDDPGKAYPNYGASFLFMAYFYERFGKEAFQNLVRSPLNGPHSFNEILASQGLSFEDLFADWVIANYLDDLDSKYGYRELDPPKPQLTAAITFIPITLTETVHQYAADYFKIQTEEPVLLRFSGNLTVTLGPQSPYSGKFMWWSGRGDEVDSTLTRPFNLKNTNKATLRFRTWYDLEKDYDYVYVEVSSDGGNTWKILRGIRSSEDNPIGNNLGYGYTGKSGGWVEEEIDLTPWAGKEILLRFELITDDAVNNPGFFLDDIAIPEIGYYEDFERGHGGWVPNGFVYTDGIVKQGWIIQVIESGKPPVVRRWKPVDFPLEAKLNPGTVIIVSAFAPVTSEPAFYNLAFMHVPSGQ
;
A
#
# COMPACT_ATOMS: atom_id res chain seq x y z
N MET A 1 18.34 32.07 -29.33
CA MET A 1 18.67 33.24 -28.51
C MET A 1 17.83 33.20 -27.25
N LYS A 2 18.37 32.63 -26.18
CA LYS A 2 17.73 32.61 -24.86
C LYS A 2 18.56 33.45 -23.93
N LYS A 3 17.96 34.49 -23.36
CA LYS A 3 18.58 35.37 -22.38
C LYS A 3 18.55 34.73 -21.00
N VAL A 4 19.71 34.56 -20.40
CA VAL A 4 19.89 34.15 -19.01
C VAL A 4 19.90 35.42 -18.17
N PHE A 5 19.03 35.52 -17.15
CA PHE A 5 19.05 36.54 -16.11
C PHE A 5 19.74 35.95 -14.88
N ILE A 6 20.88 36.55 -14.52
CA ILE A 6 21.58 36.26 -13.27
C ILE A 6 21.14 37.33 -12.27
N LEU A 7 20.56 36.92 -11.15
CA LEU A 7 20.22 37.78 -10.01
C LEU A 7 21.34 37.66 -8.98
N LEU A 8 22.06 38.73 -8.77
CA LEU A 8 23.04 38.89 -7.70
C LEU A 8 22.32 39.34 -6.42
N VAL A 9 22.49 38.60 -5.33
CA VAL A 9 22.08 38.99 -3.98
C VAL A 9 23.32 39.38 -3.20
N PRO A 10 23.39 40.58 -2.57
CA PRO A 10 24.54 40.99 -1.77
C PRO A 10 24.49 40.36 -0.36
N VAL A 11 25.59 39.73 0.03
CA VAL A 11 25.85 39.23 1.38
C VAL A 11 26.30 40.40 2.25
N VAL A 12 25.55 40.71 3.31
CA VAL A 12 25.95 41.62 4.37
C VAL A 12 26.59 40.82 5.50
N LEU A 13 27.90 41.03 5.67
CA LEU A 13 28.66 40.49 6.80
C LEU A 13 28.48 41.44 8.02
N LEU A 14 27.92 40.94 9.10
CA LEU A 14 27.93 41.55 10.42
C LEU A 14 29.00 40.88 11.29
N LEU A 15 30.05 41.62 11.60
CA LEU A 15 31.09 41.26 12.58
C LEU A 15 30.61 41.60 14.00
N PRO A 16 30.82 40.73 15.01
CA PRO A 16 30.59 41.11 16.40
C PRO A 16 31.82 41.81 17.00
N ILE A 17 31.57 42.94 17.64
CA ILE A 17 32.55 43.69 18.40
C ILE A 17 32.72 43.02 19.77
N LEU A 18 33.92 42.54 20.07
CA LEU A 18 34.32 42.13 21.41
C LEU A 18 34.62 43.37 22.27
N GLY A 19 33.83 43.59 23.30
CA GLY A 19 34.13 44.58 24.35
C GLY A 19 34.84 43.91 25.54
N CYS A 20 36.07 44.36 25.81
CA CYS A 20 36.80 43.97 27.02
C CYS A 20 36.19 44.66 28.26
N VAL A 21 35.84 43.89 29.29
CA VAL A 21 35.48 44.41 30.61
C VAL A 21 36.65 44.22 31.56
N VAL A 22 37.13 45.34 32.15
CA VAL A 22 38.19 45.37 33.16
C VAL A 22 37.56 45.19 34.56
N PRO A 23 38.11 44.36 35.47
CA PRO A 23 37.55 44.18 36.80
C PRO A 23 37.96 45.32 37.75
N SER A 24 36.99 45.86 38.51
CA SER A 24 37.17 46.84 39.57
C SER A 24 37.37 46.16 40.92
N PRO A 25 38.08 46.80 41.89
CA PRO A 25 38.58 46.13 43.08
C PRO A 25 37.50 45.91 44.17
N ALA A 26 37.69 44.84 44.95
CA ALA A 26 36.83 44.40 46.02
C ALA A 26 36.76 45.35 47.21
N THR A 27 35.55 45.72 47.60
CA THR A 27 35.27 46.45 48.87
C THR A 27 34.89 45.42 49.96
N VAL A 28 35.61 45.43 51.08
CA VAL A 28 35.33 44.60 52.25
C VAL A 28 34.15 45.20 53.02
N VAL A 29 33.11 44.43 53.28
CA VAL A 29 31.94 44.77 54.12
C VAL A 29 31.94 43.89 55.38
N PRO A 30 31.66 44.45 56.57
CA PRO A 30 31.78 43.74 57.85
C PRO A 30 30.61 42.79 58.10
N PHE A 31 30.92 41.70 58.85
CA PHE A 31 30.01 40.66 59.30
C PHE A 31 28.79 41.21 60.04
N ALA A 32 27.58 40.82 59.62
CA ALA A 32 26.33 40.94 60.35
C ALA A 32 25.95 39.60 61.00
N PRO A 33 25.20 39.60 62.14
CA PRO A 33 24.99 38.43 62.96
C PRO A 33 24.03 37.41 62.34
N HIS A 34 24.27 36.13 62.62
CA HIS A 34 23.53 34.98 62.17
C HIS A 34 22.02 35.10 62.49
N VAL A 35 21.19 35.07 61.43
CA VAL A 35 19.76 34.80 61.52
C VAL A 35 19.59 33.29 61.18
N PRO A 36 18.79 32.51 61.95
CA PRO A 36 18.60 31.10 61.67
C PRO A 36 17.87 30.93 60.33
N THR A 37 18.47 30.13 59.46
CA THR A 37 17.93 29.76 58.13
C THR A 37 16.60 28.98 58.32
N PRO A 38 15.51 29.38 57.67
CA PRO A 38 14.28 28.57 57.70
C PRO A 38 14.55 27.24 57.00
N CYS A 39 14.12 26.15 57.65
CA CYS A 39 14.17 24.80 57.11
C CYS A 39 13.19 24.73 55.94
N PHE A 40 13.70 24.75 54.68
CA PHE A 40 12.89 24.50 53.52
C PHE A 40 12.56 23.01 53.47
N THR A 41 11.29 22.68 53.65
CA THR A 41 10.76 21.38 53.25
C THR A 41 10.97 21.26 51.75
N PRO A 42 11.56 20.14 51.24
CA PRO A 42 11.75 19.97 49.80
C PRO A 42 10.36 19.94 49.15
N THR A 43 10.15 20.85 48.21
CA THR A 43 9.01 20.80 47.31
C THR A 43 9.06 19.45 46.59
N PRO A 44 7.96 18.68 46.53
CA PRO A 44 7.96 17.44 45.80
C PRO A 44 8.41 17.72 44.38
N SER A 45 9.42 16.98 43.90
CA SER A 45 9.88 17.00 42.54
C SER A 45 8.68 16.79 41.61
N PRO A 46 8.48 17.58 40.55
CA PRO A 46 7.37 17.35 39.65
C PRO A 46 7.48 15.91 39.14
N THR A 47 6.40 15.16 39.28
CA THR A 47 6.29 13.81 38.70
C THR A 47 6.69 13.94 37.20
N PRO A 48 7.60 13.12 36.67
CA PRO A 48 7.95 13.17 35.26
C PRO A 48 6.67 13.04 34.46
N ILE A 49 6.38 13.99 33.62
CA ILE A 49 5.33 13.86 32.62
C ILE A 49 5.80 12.73 31.72
N LEU A 50 5.17 11.56 31.81
CA LEU A 50 5.39 10.47 30.84
C LEU A 50 4.98 11.04 29.48
N ILE A 51 5.96 11.27 28.63
CA ILE A 51 5.72 11.58 27.22
C ILE A 51 5.12 10.30 26.62
N PRO A 52 3.93 10.35 26.00
CA PRO A 52 3.36 9.20 25.35
C PRO A 52 4.30 8.67 24.29
N ALA A 53 4.31 7.36 24.08
CA ALA A 53 5.01 6.73 22.96
C ALA A 53 4.02 6.49 21.82
N PRO A 54 4.47 6.47 20.55
CA PRO A 54 3.65 6.02 19.45
C PRO A 54 3.13 4.60 19.67
N ASP A 55 1.91 4.34 19.17
CA ASP A 55 1.39 2.98 19.11
C ASP A 55 2.20 2.14 18.08
N PRO A 56 2.32 0.83 18.28
CA PRO A 56 2.85 -0.05 17.26
C PRO A 56 1.91 -0.05 16.05
N ILE A 57 2.48 -0.04 14.85
CA ILE A 57 1.71 -0.25 13.64
C ILE A 57 1.15 -1.68 13.67
N PRO A 58 -0.17 -1.88 13.49
CA PRO A 58 -0.76 -3.22 13.50
C PRO A 58 -0.23 -4.06 12.33
N GLN A 59 -0.18 -5.36 12.52
CA GLN A 59 0.18 -6.29 11.44
C GLN A 59 -0.89 -6.31 10.35
N GLU A 60 -2.17 -6.26 10.78
CA GLU A 60 -3.33 -6.26 9.91
C GLU A 60 -4.26 -5.10 10.28
N PHE A 61 -4.85 -4.46 9.28
CA PHE A 61 -5.92 -3.49 9.45
C PHE A 61 -7.29 -4.18 9.39
N PRO A 62 -8.34 -3.61 10.01
CA PRO A 62 -9.68 -4.21 9.99
C PRO A 62 -10.22 -4.37 8.57
N VAL A 63 -10.70 -5.56 8.25
CA VAL A 63 -11.25 -5.88 6.92
C VAL A 63 -12.62 -5.24 6.73
N ARG A 64 -12.85 -4.64 5.57
CA ARG A 64 -14.11 -4.03 5.17
C ARG A 64 -15.24 -5.07 5.01
N ASP A 65 -16.40 -4.79 5.60
CA ASP A 65 -17.66 -5.50 5.32
C ASP A 65 -18.72 -4.53 4.80
N LEU A 66 -18.88 -4.43 3.48
CA LEU A 66 -19.84 -3.52 2.86
C LEU A 66 -21.29 -3.81 3.26
N ALA A 67 -21.64 -5.05 3.60
CA ALA A 67 -22.98 -5.40 4.05
C ALA A 67 -23.24 -4.86 5.46
N GLU A 68 -22.29 -5.03 6.39
CA GLU A 68 -22.36 -4.46 7.73
C GLU A 68 -22.40 -2.92 7.66
N ILE A 69 -21.53 -2.31 6.87
CA ILE A 69 -21.50 -0.87 6.64
C ILE A 69 -22.85 -0.35 6.13
N ALA A 70 -23.45 -1.02 5.15
CA ALA A 70 -24.75 -0.65 4.61
C ALA A 70 -25.87 -0.71 5.67
N VAL A 71 -25.83 -1.69 6.58
CA VAL A 71 -26.77 -1.82 7.71
C VAL A 71 -26.60 -0.67 8.69
N ARG A 72 -25.38 -0.41 9.18
CA ARG A 72 -25.15 0.64 10.19
C ARG A 72 -25.35 2.05 9.68
N LEU A 73 -25.22 2.26 8.37
CA LEU A 73 -25.57 3.52 7.70
C LEU A 73 -27.08 3.63 7.36
N GLY A 74 -27.87 2.59 7.69
CA GLY A 74 -29.32 2.58 7.44
C GLY A 74 -29.70 2.50 5.96
N LYS A 75 -28.77 2.06 5.08
CA LYS A 75 -29.05 1.86 3.65
C LYS A 75 -29.88 0.63 3.37
N ILE A 76 -29.66 -0.43 4.17
CA ILE A 76 -30.45 -1.66 4.14
C ILE A 76 -30.90 -2.02 5.56
N PRO A 77 -32.05 -2.71 5.72
CA PRO A 77 -32.50 -3.17 7.04
C PRO A 77 -31.58 -4.25 7.58
N PRO A 78 -31.43 -4.37 8.93
CA PRO A 78 -30.75 -5.50 9.54
C PRO A 78 -31.41 -6.83 9.17
N GLY A 79 -30.61 -7.84 8.86
CA GLY A 79 -31.07 -9.18 8.57
C GLY A 79 -30.32 -9.85 7.42
N PRO A 80 -30.65 -11.12 7.10
CA PRO A 80 -30.01 -11.81 6.01
C PRO A 80 -30.36 -11.16 4.66
N ILE A 81 -29.33 -10.86 3.87
CA ILE A 81 -29.53 -10.38 2.50
C ILE A 81 -30.02 -11.56 1.65
N PRO A 82 -31.13 -11.41 0.90
CA PRO A 82 -31.61 -12.47 0.05
C PRO A 82 -30.53 -12.89 -0.95
N THR A 83 -30.13 -14.16 -0.91
CA THR A 83 -29.27 -14.74 -1.95
C THR A 83 -30.11 -14.96 -3.20
N PRO A 84 -29.70 -14.47 -4.39
CA PRO A 84 -30.38 -14.76 -5.63
C PRO A 84 -30.55 -16.28 -5.84
N THR A 85 -31.67 -16.70 -6.41
CA THR A 85 -31.83 -18.08 -6.82
C THR A 85 -31.01 -18.31 -8.09
N PRO A 86 -30.11 -19.30 -8.14
CA PRO A 86 -29.32 -19.59 -9.34
C PRO A 86 -30.18 -19.73 -10.58
N ALA A 87 -29.87 -18.97 -11.63
CA ALA A 87 -30.60 -19.04 -12.88
C ALA A 87 -30.11 -20.19 -13.76
N LEU A 88 -31.00 -20.77 -14.54
CA LEU A 88 -30.66 -21.72 -15.59
C LEU A 88 -30.51 -20.97 -16.90
N HIS A 89 -29.28 -20.92 -17.42
CA HIS A 89 -28.96 -20.21 -18.63
C HIS A 89 -29.06 -21.07 -19.88
N HIS A 90 -29.32 -20.41 -21.04
CA HIS A 90 -29.36 -21.08 -22.35
C HIS A 90 -28.78 -20.19 -23.44
N PRO A 91 -28.07 -20.75 -24.43
CA PRO A 91 -27.50 -19.97 -25.51
C PRO A 91 -28.55 -19.13 -26.26
N GLY A 92 -28.21 -17.89 -26.60
CA GLY A 92 -29.11 -16.92 -27.21
C GLY A 92 -29.91 -16.06 -26.21
N GLU A 93 -29.79 -16.32 -24.91
CA GLU A 93 -30.31 -15.44 -23.87
C GLU A 93 -29.62 -14.08 -23.90
N GLU A 94 -30.39 -13.01 -23.62
CA GLU A 94 -29.84 -11.66 -23.49
C GLU A 94 -29.88 -11.18 -22.04
N ALA A 95 -28.81 -10.50 -21.60
CA ALA A 95 -28.71 -9.88 -20.28
C ALA A 95 -28.06 -8.50 -20.35
N ILE A 96 -28.41 -7.63 -19.38
CA ILE A 96 -27.79 -6.33 -19.22
C ILE A 96 -26.62 -6.47 -18.23
N PHE A 97 -25.47 -5.89 -18.58
CA PHE A 97 -24.28 -5.80 -17.75
C PHE A 97 -23.93 -4.36 -17.43
N TRP A 98 -23.58 -4.08 -16.20
CA TRP A 98 -22.84 -2.90 -15.79
C TRP A 98 -21.36 -3.12 -16.09
N VAL A 99 -20.72 -2.18 -16.75
CA VAL A 99 -19.31 -2.24 -17.18
C VAL A 99 -18.64 -0.93 -16.81
N VAL A 100 -17.37 -0.97 -16.38
CA VAL A 100 -16.59 0.22 -16.03
C VAL A 100 -15.95 0.84 -17.27
N ASP A 101 -16.10 2.16 -17.42
CA ASP A 101 -15.29 3.00 -18.29
C ASP A 101 -14.16 3.58 -17.41
N HIS A 102 -13.01 2.87 -17.35
CA HIS A 102 -11.90 3.21 -16.44
C HIS A 102 -11.35 4.64 -16.69
N PRO A 103 -11.06 5.08 -17.93
CA PRO A 103 -10.60 6.45 -18.17
C PRO A 103 -11.60 7.54 -17.75
N ALA A 104 -12.89 7.25 -17.78
CA ALA A 104 -13.93 8.20 -17.41
C ALA A 104 -14.40 8.01 -15.96
N THR A 105 -13.88 7.03 -15.23
CA THR A 105 -14.24 6.67 -13.85
C THR A 105 -15.76 6.63 -13.67
N ARG A 106 -16.45 5.77 -14.44
CA ARG A 106 -17.90 5.64 -14.40
C ARG A 106 -18.38 4.30 -14.90
N TYR A 107 -19.57 3.89 -14.46
CA TYR A 107 -20.27 2.75 -15.03
C TYR A 107 -21.18 3.13 -16.20
N PHE A 108 -21.35 2.18 -17.12
CA PHE A 108 -22.37 2.22 -18.16
C PHE A 108 -23.03 0.86 -18.30
N THR A 109 -24.21 0.79 -18.91
CA THR A 109 -24.89 -0.49 -19.19
C THR A 109 -24.74 -0.86 -20.65
N THR A 110 -24.60 -2.16 -20.90
CA THR A 110 -24.67 -2.73 -22.23
C THR A 110 -25.43 -4.05 -22.22
N THR A 111 -26.00 -4.45 -23.36
CA THR A 111 -26.67 -5.74 -23.51
C THR A 111 -25.70 -6.76 -24.13
N ALA A 112 -25.65 -7.97 -23.58
CA ALA A 112 -24.86 -9.06 -24.13
C ALA A 112 -25.74 -10.31 -24.33
N GLU A 113 -25.38 -11.10 -25.36
CA GLU A 113 -26.00 -12.38 -25.70
C GLU A 113 -25.14 -13.54 -25.20
N LEU A 114 -25.72 -14.53 -24.54
CA LEU A 114 -25.02 -15.76 -24.13
C LEU A 114 -24.64 -16.57 -25.37
N SER A 115 -23.35 -16.59 -25.68
CA SER A 115 -22.82 -17.22 -26.89
C SER A 115 -22.26 -18.63 -26.65
N VAL A 116 -21.69 -18.88 -25.46
CA VAL A 116 -21.11 -20.19 -25.10
C VAL A 116 -21.55 -20.55 -23.68
N LEU A 117 -22.05 -21.74 -23.51
CA LEU A 117 -22.37 -22.35 -22.23
C LEU A 117 -21.57 -23.63 -22.10
N THR A 118 -20.89 -23.83 -20.97
CA THR A 118 -20.15 -25.03 -20.59
C THR A 118 -20.60 -25.49 -19.21
N ALA A 119 -19.90 -26.44 -18.60
CA ALA A 119 -20.24 -26.92 -17.26
C ALA A 119 -19.99 -25.83 -16.18
N ASN A 120 -18.95 -25.00 -16.35
CA ASN A 120 -18.54 -24.01 -15.35
C ASN A 120 -18.67 -22.58 -15.82
N PHE A 121 -18.82 -22.31 -17.14
CA PHE A 121 -18.71 -20.95 -17.69
C PHE A 121 -19.87 -20.57 -18.60
N CYS A 122 -20.31 -19.33 -18.44
CA CYS A 122 -21.29 -18.63 -19.27
C CYS A 122 -20.59 -17.46 -19.99
N ALA A 123 -20.22 -17.64 -21.28
CA ALA A 123 -19.54 -16.59 -22.03
C ALA A 123 -20.53 -15.76 -22.86
N TRP A 124 -20.61 -14.48 -22.51
CA TRP A 124 -21.49 -13.46 -23.08
C TRP A 124 -20.72 -12.61 -24.09
N VAL A 125 -21.39 -12.16 -25.14
CA VAL A 125 -20.84 -11.24 -26.15
C VAL A 125 -21.70 -10.01 -26.24
N GLU A 126 -21.08 -8.83 -26.11
CA GLU A 126 -21.74 -7.52 -26.24
C GLU A 126 -22.46 -7.44 -27.58
N ARG A 127 -23.74 -7.02 -27.56
CA ARG A 127 -24.58 -6.96 -28.73
C ARG A 127 -24.06 -5.95 -29.76
N GLY A 128 -24.10 -6.36 -31.05
CA GLY A 128 -23.62 -5.53 -32.14
C GLY A 128 -22.09 -5.58 -32.35
N ARG A 129 -21.39 -6.44 -31.60
CA ARG A 129 -19.96 -6.68 -31.84
C ARG A 129 -19.72 -7.88 -32.74
N GLU A 130 -18.84 -7.67 -33.70
CA GLU A 130 -18.35 -8.78 -34.52
C GLU A 130 -17.19 -9.48 -33.79
N ILE A 131 -17.36 -10.77 -33.53
CA ILE A 131 -16.38 -11.64 -32.87
C ILE A 131 -16.40 -13.01 -33.56
N ASP A 132 -15.25 -13.65 -33.68
CA ASP A 132 -15.19 -15.05 -34.11
C ASP A 132 -15.76 -15.96 -33.02
N ARG A 133 -17.06 -16.29 -33.18
CA ARG A 133 -17.81 -17.13 -32.21
C ARG A 133 -17.24 -18.56 -32.11
N LYS A 134 -16.60 -19.06 -33.21
CA LYS A 134 -15.95 -20.37 -33.17
C LYS A 134 -14.67 -20.29 -32.31
N ALA A 135 -13.83 -19.28 -32.56
CA ALA A 135 -12.62 -19.07 -31.78
C ALA A 135 -12.94 -18.82 -30.29
N LEU A 136 -14.01 -18.06 -29.98
CA LEU A 136 -14.49 -17.88 -28.60
C LEU A 136 -14.85 -19.22 -27.97
N LYS A 137 -15.69 -20.01 -28.63
CA LYS A 137 -16.09 -21.32 -28.12
C LYS A 137 -14.91 -22.26 -27.88
N ASP A 138 -13.96 -22.28 -28.81
CA ASP A 138 -12.76 -23.10 -28.71
C ASP A 138 -11.86 -22.60 -27.55
N SER A 139 -11.75 -21.27 -27.34
CA SER A 139 -11.01 -20.66 -26.22
C SER A 139 -11.64 -21.04 -24.85
N ILE A 140 -12.95 -20.89 -24.70
CA ILE A 140 -13.63 -21.21 -23.43
C ILE A 140 -13.50 -22.69 -23.11
N ARG A 141 -13.65 -23.58 -24.11
CA ARG A 141 -13.48 -25.03 -23.92
C ARG A 141 -12.04 -25.40 -23.56
N ARG A 142 -11.05 -24.79 -24.20
CA ARG A 142 -9.63 -24.99 -23.86
C ARG A 142 -9.36 -24.49 -22.44
N PHE A 143 -9.88 -23.32 -22.08
CA PHE A 143 -9.74 -22.77 -20.73
C PHE A 143 -10.32 -23.76 -19.70
N GLU A 144 -11.55 -24.22 -19.88
CA GLU A 144 -12.20 -25.15 -18.97
C GLU A 144 -11.48 -26.51 -18.86
N ALA A 145 -10.98 -27.04 -19.99
CA ALA A 145 -10.39 -28.38 -20.02
C ALA A 145 -8.91 -28.42 -19.56
N GLU A 146 -8.13 -27.39 -19.84
CA GLU A 146 -6.68 -27.42 -19.68
C GLU A 146 -6.17 -26.42 -18.62
N ILE A 147 -6.73 -25.19 -18.58
CA ILE A 147 -6.22 -24.07 -17.78
C ILE A 147 -6.90 -24.06 -16.40
N TYR A 148 -8.22 -24.07 -16.37
CA TYR A 148 -9.03 -24.06 -15.16
C TYR A 148 -8.58 -25.10 -14.12
N PRO A 149 -8.34 -26.39 -14.45
CA PRO A 149 -7.91 -27.37 -13.46
C PRO A 149 -6.55 -27.05 -12.83
N ARG A 150 -5.61 -26.48 -13.61
CA ARG A 150 -4.27 -26.12 -13.12
C ARG A 150 -4.34 -24.95 -12.14
N ILE A 151 -5.14 -23.93 -12.47
CA ILE A 151 -5.35 -22.78 -11.59
C ILE A 151 -6.06 -23.23 -10.30
N MET A 152 -7.13 -24.01 -10.43
CA MET A 152 -7.87 -24.53 -9.28
C MET A 152 -7.01 -25.40 -8.36
N GLU A 153 -6.04 -26.14 -8.89
CA GLU A 153 -5.11 -26.94 -8.10
C GLU A 153 -4.28 -26.11 -7.11
N ILE A 154 -3.95 -24.86 -7.49
CA ILE A 154 -3.11 -23.94 -6.68
C ILE A 154 -3.95 -22.97 -5.87
N PHE A 155 -4.93 -22.32 -6.51
CA PHE A 155 -5.60 -21.13 -5.99
C PHE A 155 -7.02 -21.40 -5.46
N SER A 156 -7.52 -22.64 -5.53
CA SER A 156 -8.90 -22.88 -5.10
C SER A 156 -9.08 -22.64 -3.59
N PRO A 157 -10.19 -22.01 -3.19
CA PRO A 157 -10.57 -21.92 -1.78
C PRO A 157 -10.83 -23.32 -1.20
N GLN A 158 -10.69 -23.45 0.13
CA GLN A 158 -10.98 -24.71 0.84
C GLN A 158 -12.49 -25.03 0.94
N PHE A 159 -13.34 -24.09 0.55
CA PHE A 159 -14.80 -24.21 0.55
C PHE A 159 -15.35 -23.92 -0.86
N PRO A 160 -16.56 -24.42 -1.19
CA PRO A 160 -17.18 -24.10 -2.48
C PRO A 160 -17.37 -22.59 -2.63
N ILE A 161 -16.99 -22.05 -3.80
CA ILE A 161 -17.24 -20.64 -4.13
C ILE A 161 -18.75 -20.42 -4.11
N PRO A 162 -19.28 -19.47 -3.34
CA PRO A 162 -20.72 -19.19 -3.30
C PRO A 162 -21.10 -18.41 -4.58
N LEU A 163 -21.13 -19.13 -5.70
CA LEU A 163 -21.65 -18.57 -6.94
C LEU A 163 -23.15 -18.31 -6.71
N ASN A 164 -23.58 -17.07 -6.83
CA ASN A 164 -24.99 -16.70 -6.79
C ASN A 164 -25.71 -17.11 -8.08
N ASP A 165 -25.06 -17.93 -8.92
CA ASP A 165 -25.56 -18.41 -10.20
C ASP A 165 -25.04 -19.84 -10.52
N SER A 166 -25.48 -20.42 -11.63
CA SER A 166 -25.10 -21.78 -12.07
C SER A 166 -23.73 -21.84 -12.75
N CYS A 167 -23.12 -20.73 -13.11
CA CYS A 167 -21.85 -20.64 -13.82
C CYS A 167 -21.08 -19.35 -13.47
N ILE A 168 -19.78 -19.33 -13.77
CA ILE A 168 -18.95 -18.13 -13.77
C ILE A 168 -19.18 -17.40 -15.09
N HIS A 169 -19.49 -16.11 -15.02
CA HIS A 169 -19.78 -15.31 -16.20
C HIS A 169 -18.50 -14.72 -16.80
N ILE A 170 -18.39 -14.78 -18.14
CA ILE A 170 -17.31 -14.14 -18.90
C ILE A 170 -17.96 -13.16 -19.87
N PHE A 171 -17.80 -11.86 -19.59
CA PHE A 171 -18.28 -10.82 -20.47
C PHE A 171 -17.22 -10.47 -21.52
N ASN A 172 -17.58 -10.51 -22.81
CA ASN A 172 -16.75 -10.16 -23.94
C ASN A 172 -17.34 -8.93 -24.62
N GLY A 173 -16.75 -7.74 -24.38
CA GLY A 173 -17.26 -6.48 -24.90
C GLY A 173 -16.17 -5.43 -25.02
N LEU A 174 -16.54 -4.18 -25.36
CA LEU A 174 -15.62 -3.05 -25.30
C LEU A 174 -15.52 -2.54 -23.87
N ILE A 175 -14.32 -2.56 -23.33
CA ILE A 175 -13.99 -2.08 -22.00
C ILE A 175 -12.91 -1.01 -22.15
N PRO A 176 -13.26 0.28 -21.99
CA PRO A 176 -12.26 1.34 -22.13
C PRO A 176 -11.19 1.26 -21.04
N GLY A 177 -9.93 1.41 -21.43
CA GLY A 177 -8.78 1.61 -20.54
C GLY A 177 -8.01 0.36 -20.11
N VAL A 178 -8.64 -0.83 -20.10
CA VAL A 178 -8.00 -2.08 -19.63
C VAL A 178 -8.18 -3.25 -20.60
N GLY A 179 -7.37 -4.28 -20.45
CA GLY A 179 -7.50 -5.55 -21.19
C GLY A 179 -8.60 -6.46 -20.64
N GLY A 180 -8.71 -6.52 -19.33
CA GLY A 180 -9.73 -7.23 -18.57
C GLY A 180 -9.82 -6.68 -17.16
N TYR A 181 -10.78 -7.14 -16.38
CA TYR A 181 -10.85 -6.96 -14.93
C TYR A 181 -11.84 -7.95 -14.30
N PHE A 182 -11.64 -8.19 -13.01
CA PHE A 182 -12.65 -8.75 -12.10
C PHE A 182 -13.09 -7.65 -11.13
N SER A 183 -14.32 -7.68 -10.63
CA SER A 183 -14.80 -6.77 -9.61
C SER A 183 -15.50 -7.53 -8.49
N GLY A 184 -14.96 -7.43 -7.26
CA GLY A 184 -15.57 -7.99 -6.06
C GLY A 184 -16.95 -7.39 -5.74
N SER A 185 -17.24 -6.17 -6.23
CA SER A 185 -18.54 -5.51 -6.07
C SER A 185 -19.69 -6.30 -6.73
N ASP A 186 -19.41 -7.12 -7.75
CA ASP A 186 -20.39 -7.96 -8.43
C ASP A 186 -20.92 -9.13 -7.58
N ALA A 187 -20.24 -9.45 -6.48
CA ALA A 187 -20.72 -10.46 -5.53
C ALA A 187 -21.79 -9.93 -4.56
N TYR A 188 -21.95 -8.61 -4.45
CA TYR A 188 -22.95 -7.99 -3.58
C TYR A 188 -24.29 -7.78 -4.28
N SER A 189 -25.37 -7.61 -3.49
CA SER A 189 -26.64 -7.16 -4.04
C SER A 189 -26.58 -5.68 -4.45
N ARG A 190 -27.42 -5.26 -5.39
CA ARG A 190 -27.57 -3.85 -5.80
C ARG A 190 -28.03 -2.92 -4.67
N GLN A 191 -28.55 -3.46 -3.59
CA GLN A 191 -28.88 -2.68 -2.40
C GLN A 191 -27.62 -2.22 -1.66
N ILE A 192 -26.51 -2.97 -1.78
CA ILE A 192 -25.19 -2.67 -1.20
C ILE A 192 -24.37 -1.86 -2.21
N HIS A 193 -24.18 -2.39 -3.43
CA HIS A 193 -23.44 -1.69 -4.49
C HIS A 193 -24.32 -1.54 -5.74
N GLN A 194 -24.71 -0.31 -6.05
CA GLN A 194 -25.75 0.00 -7.06
C GLN A 194 -25.43 -0.50 -8.48
N TYR A 195 -24.16 -0.67 -8.83
CA TYR A 195 -23.68 -1.11 -10.14
C TYR A 195 -23.33 -2.59 -10.19
N SER A 196 -23.61 -3.34 -9.13
CA SER A 196 -23.36 -4.78 -9.09
C SER A 196 -24.16 -5.54 -10.18
N ASN A 197 -23.52 -6.52 -10.78
CA ASN A 197 -24.21 -7.50 -11.62
C ASN A 197 -24.84 -8.66 -10.83
N GLU A 198 -24.65 -8.69 -9.50
CA GLU A 198 -25.18 -9.68 -8.54
C GLU A 198 -24.74 -11.12 -8.86
N LYS A 199 -23.59 -11.26 -9.53
CA LYS A 199 -22.98 -12.53 -9.94
C LYS A 199 -21.50 -12.30 -10.29
N PRO A 200 -20.60 -13.26 -10.08
CA PRO A 200 -19.20 -13.10 -10.44
C PRO A 200 -19.03 -13.01 -11.96
N VAL A 201 -18.40 -11.94 -12.43
CA VAL A 201 -18.14 -11.67 -13.85
C VAL A 201 -16.65 -11.41 -14.08
N LEU A 202 -16.08 -12.12 -15.05
CA LEU A 202 -14.76 -11.85 -15.62
C LEU A 202 -14.94 -11.02 -16.89
N TYR A 203 -14.38 -9.84 -16.94
CA TYR A 203 -14.55 -8.91 -18.04
C TYR A 203 -13.36 -8.94 -18.98
N LEU A 204 -13.60 -9.16 -20.27
CA LEU A 204 -12.57 -9.23 -21.31
C LEU A 204 -12.83 -8.20 -22.41
N ASN A 205 -11.84 -7.34 -22.66
CA ASN A 205 -11.92 -6.28 -23.66
C ASN A 205 -11.60 -6.82 -25.06
N ILE A 206 -12.61 -7.15 -25.85
CA ILE A 206 -12.44 -7.63 -27.22
C ILE A 206 -11.93 -6.55 -28.20
N GLY A 207 -11.80 -5.31 -27.76
CA GLY A 207 -11.13 -4.25 -28.51
C GLY A 207 -9.62 -4.44 -28.59
N SER A 208 -9.03 -5.07 -27.56
CA SER A 208 -7.58 -5.40 -27.49
C SER A 208 -7.31 -6.90 -27.52
N LEU A 209 -8.22 -7.72 -27.04
CA LEU A 209 -8.08 -9.18 -26.94
C LEU A 209 -8.85 -9.87 -28.06
N LYS A 210 -8.24 -10.89 -28.66
CA LYS A 210 -8.89 -11.70 -29.70
C LYS A 210 -9.05 -13.15 -29.22
N PRO A 211 -10.27 -13.69 -29.13
CA PRO A 211 -10.47 -15.11 -28.90
C PRO A 211 -9.67 -15.98 -29.86
N GLY A 212 -9.16 -17.11 -29.39
CA GLY A 212 -8.28 -17.99 -30.15
C GLY A 212 -6.79 -17.68 -29.99
N THR A 213 -6.42 -16.60 -29.28
CA THR A 213 -5.03 -16.26 -29.00
C THR A 213 -4.61 -16.64 -27.59
N GLU A 214 -3.33 -16.90 -27.37
CA GLU A 214 -2.75 -17.11 -26.04
C GLU A 214 -2.98 -15.89 -25.14
N HIS A 215 -2.88 -14.67 -25.67
CA HIS A 215 -3.09 -13.44 -24.91
C HIS A 215 -4.52 -13.33 -24.35
N TYR A 216 -5.55 -13.77 -25.09
CA TYR A 216 -6.92 -13.84 -24.59
C TYR A 216 -7.03 -14.81 -23.41
N LEU A 217 -6.39 -15.99 -23.51
CA LEU A 217 -6.41 -16.99 -22.44
C LEU A 217 -5.57 -16.55 -21.23
N SER A 218 -4.50 -15.80 -21.45
CA SER A 218 -3.64 -15.22 -20.42
C SER A 218 -4.45 -14.26 -19.53
N VAL A 219 -5.11 -13.27 -20.15
CA VAL A 219 -5.94 -12.33 -19.41
C VAL A 219 -7.12 -13.05 -18.71
N LEU A 220 -7.76 -14.02 -19.37
CA LEU A 220 -8.82 -14.80 -18.72
C LEU A 220 -8.31 -15.57 -17.49
N ALA A 221 -7.09 -16.12 -17.54
CA ALA A 221 -6.47 -16.81 -16.41
C ALA A 221 -6.14 -15.84 -15.26
N HIS A 222 -5.67 -14.65 -15.60
CA HIS A 222 -5.38 -13.55 -14.68
C HIS A 222 -6.65 -13.12 -13.92
N GLU A 223 -7.71 -12.75 -14.64
CA GLU A 223 -8.96 -12.29 -14.02
C GLU A 223 -9.67 -13.41 -13.23
N PHE A 224 -9.52 -14.65 -13.69
CA PHE A 224 -10.05 -15.80 -12.95
C PHE A 224 -9.33 -16.01 -11.61
N GLN A 225 -8.03 -15.77 -11.55
CA GLN A 225 -7.28 -15.84 -10.28
C GLN A 225 -7.72 -14.74 -9.32
N HIS A 226 -7.91 -13.48 -9.78
CA HIS A 226 -8.46 -12.42 -8.93
C HIS A 226 -9.81 -12.81 -8.31
N MET A 227 -10.70 -13.41 -9.10
CA MET A 227 -11.96 -13.92 -8.58
C MET A 227 -11.75 -14.97 -7.47
N LEU A 228 -10.81 -15.90 -7.65
CA LEU A 228 -10.51 -16.91 -6.63
C LEU A 228 -9.97 -16.28 -5.37
N GLN A 229 -9.02 -15.32 -5.49
CA GLN A 229 -8.41 -14.63 -4.35
C GLN A 229 -9.46 -13.86 -3.55
N TRP A 230 -10.37 -13.17 -4.21
CA TRP A 230 -11.43 -12.43 -3.53
C TRP A 230 -12.30 -13.32 -2.62
N TYR A 231 -12.49 -14.59 -2.98
CA TYR A 231 -13.20 -15.56 -2.14
C TYR A 231 -12.33 -16.21 -1.06
N VAL A 232 -10.99 -16.19 -1.21
CA VAL A 232 -10.05 -16.77 -0.24
C VAL A 232 -9.66 -15.74 0.79
N ASP A 233 -9.15 -14.60 0.33
CA ASP A 233 -8.66 -13.48 1.11
C ASP A 233 -8.77 -12.18 0.29
N ARG A 234 -9.84 -11.43 0.53
CA ARG A 234 -10.19 -10.28 -0.32
C ARG A 234 -9.37 -9.03 -0.05
N ASN A 235 -8.72 -8.93 1.11
CA ASN A 235 -7.90 -7.80 1.52
C ASN A 235 -6.40 -8.02 1.38
N GLU A 236 -5.97 -9.03 0.62
CA GLU A 236 -4.57 -9.26 0.33
C GLU A 236 -3.96 -8.05 -0.40
N ASP A 237 -2.73 -7.67 -0.04
CA ASP A 237 -2.00 -6.56 -0.66
C ASP A 237 -1.98 -6.67 -2.19
N THR A 238 -2.25 -5.57 -2.90
CA THR A 238 -2.31 -5.51 -4.39
C THR A 238 -1.11 -6.19 -5.05
N TRP A 239 0.12 -5.96 -4.55
CA TRP A 239 1.33 -6.54 -5.17
C TRP A 239 1.40 -8.06 -5.06
N VAL A 240 0.81 -8.66 -4.01
CA VAL A 240 0.69 -10.11 -3.84
C VAL A 240 -0.40 -10.65 -4.75
N ASN A 241 -1.58 -10.02 -4.73
CA ASN A 241 -2.73 -10.39 -5.55
C ASN A 241 -2.38 -10.37 -7.04
N GLU A 242 -1.72 -9.31 -7.53
CA GLU A 242 -1.23 -9.21 -8.91
C GLU A 242 -0.12 -10.24 -9.21
N GLY A 243 0.74 -10.49 -8.24
CA GLY A 243 1.75 -11.55 -8.33
C GLY A 243 1.13 -12.94 -8.49
N PHE A 244 0.05 -13.24 -7.78
CA PHE A 244 -0.71 -14.48 -7.92
C PHE A 244 -1.37 -14.59 -9.30
N SER A 245 -1.92 -13.50 -9.83
CA SER A 245 -2.54 -13.50 -11.15
C SER A 245 -1.53 -13.72 -12.27
N GLN A 246 -0.34 -13.12 -12.19
CA GLN A 246 0.77 -13.40 -13.10
C GLN A 246 1.26 -14.86 -12.97
N MET A 247 1.29 -15.41 -11.74
CA MET A 247 1.61 -16.83 -11.53
C MET A 247 0.56 -17.77 -12.09
N ALA A 248 -0.73 -17.39 -12.09
CA ALA A 248 -1.78 -18.18 -12.72
C ALA A 248 -1.57 -18.29 -14.25
N GLU A 249 -1.17 -17.20 -14.90
CA GLU A 249 -0.76 -17.21 -16.31
C GLU A 249 0.43 -18.16 -16.55
N PHE A 250 1.46 -18.08 -15.71
CA PHE A 250 2.65 -18.93 -15.80
C PHE A 250 2.32 -20.43 -15.59
N ILE A 251 1.58 -20.75 -14.53
CA ILE A 251 1.17 -22.14 -14.21
C ILE A 251 0.26 -22.72 -15.33
N ALA A 252 -0.53 -21.86 -15.96
CA ALA A 252 -1.32 -22.25 -17.13
C ALA A 252 -0.47 -22.56 -18.37
N GLY A 253 0.81 -22.25 -18.36
CA GLY A 253 1.74 -22.41 -19.51
C GLY A 253 1.57 -21.33 -20.57
N LEU A 254 1.10 -20.16 -20.16
CA LEU A 254 0.92 -18.99 -21.02
C LEU A 254 2.17 -18.10 -20.95
N SER A 255 2.52 -17.46 -22.06
CA SER A 255 3.78 -16.71 -22.16
C SER A 255 3.68 -15.32 -21.52
N TYR A 256 4.73 -14.90 -20.70
CA TYR A 256 4.71 -13.68 -19.96
C TYR A 256 6.04 -13.00 -19.73
N ASN A 257 6.88 -12.63 -20.57
CA ASN A 257 8.22 -12.06 -20.33
C ASN A 257 8.33 -10.53 -20.33
N GLY A 258 7.27 -9.80 -20.66
CA GLY A 258 7.35 -8.34 -20.86
C GLY A 258 7.53 -7.55 -19.59
N SER A 259 6.70 -7.81 -18.59
CA SER A 259 6.69 -7.10 -17.30
C SER A 259 7.97 -7.34 -16.49
N ALA A 260 8.47 -8.57 -16.45
CA ALA A 260 9.74 -8.92 -15.81
C ALA A 260 10.93 -8.13 -16.39
N ARG A 261 10.98 -7.96 -17.71
CA ARG A 261 12.01 -7.13 -18.35
C ARG A 261 11.87 -5.65 -18.01
N ALA A 262 10.64 -5.14 -17.91
CA ALA A 262 10.39 -3.75 -17.55
C ALA A 262 10.86 -3.47 -16.10
N PHE A 263 10.57 -4.38 -15.17
CA PHE A 263 11.07 -4.30 -13.80
C PHE A 263 12.61 -4.32 -13.75
N LEU A 264 13.27 -5.28 -14.39
CA LEU A 264 14.72 -5.39 -14.35
C LEU A 264 15.45 -4.23 -15.06
N ALA A 265 14.75 -3.48 -15.91
CA ALA A 265 15.22 -2.21 -16.42
C ALA A 265 15.02 -1.04 -15.43
N GLN A 266 14.21 -1.22 -14.39
CA GLN A 266 13.90 -0.24 -13.34
C GLN A 266 13.88 -0.91 -11.96
N PRO A 267 15.02 -1.48 -11.49
CA PRO A 267 15.04 -2.33 -10.29
C PRO A 267 14.79 -1.57 -8.97
N ASP A 268 14.81 -0.22 -9.00
CA ASP A 268 14.33 0.64 -7.92
C ASP A 268 12.80 0.80 -7.92
N THR A 269 12.06 -0.21 -8.42
CA THR A 269 10.61 -0.29 -8.29
C THR A 269 10.25 -0.92 -6.96
N GLN A 270 9.46 -0.22 -6.13
CA GLN A 270 9.01 -0.73 -4.83
C GLN A 270 8.11 -1.96 -5.03
N LEU A 271 8.50 -3.11 -4.45
CA LEU A 271 7.72 -4.35 -4.53
C LEU A 271 6.36 -4.21 -3.83
N THR A 272 6.33 -3.57 -2.66
CA THR A 272 5.17 -3.51 -1.75
C THR A 272 4.27 -2.28 -1.97
N SER A 273 4.34 -1.62 -3.12
CA SER A 273 3.52 -0.45 -3.44
C SER A 273 3.06 -0.50 -4.90
N TRP A 274 1.88 0.07 -5.16
CA TRP A 274 1.29 0.14 -6.49
C TRP A 274 1.05 1.61 -6.87
N PRO A 275 1.36 2.05 -8.11
CA PRO A 275 1.19 3.45 -8.50
C PRO A 275 -0.26 3.77 -8.89
N ASP A 276 -0.74 4.98 -8.57
CA ASP A 276 -2.05 5.51 -8.99
C ASP A 276 -2.26 5.50 -10.52
N ASP A 277 -1.16 5.67 -11.28
CA ASP A 277 -1.20 5.71 -12.74
C ASP A 277 -1.00 4.31 -13.32
N PRO A 278 -2.04 3.65 -13.85
CA PRO A 278 -1.93 2.31 -14.42
C PRO A 278 -0.87 2.21 -15.53
N GLY A 279 -0.58 3.32 -16.23
CA GLY A 279 0.48 3.37 -17.26
C GLY A 279 1.89 3.20 -16.69
N LYS A 280 2.07 3.35 -15.39
CA LYS A 280 3.36 3.17 -14.68
C LYS A 280 3.47 1.83 -13.95
N ALA A 281 2.40 1.07 -13.81
CA ALA A 281 2.36 -0.17 -13.04
C ALA A 281 3.10 -1.35 -13.72
N TYR A 282 3.46 -1.24 -14.99
CA TYR A 282 4.03 -2.36 -15.73
C TYR A 282 5.31 -2.96 -15.11
N PRO A 283 6.27 -2.18 -14.57
CA PRO A 283 7.38 -2.72 -13.78
C PRO A 283 6.94 -3.42 -12.49
N ASN A 284 5.87 -2.95 -11.82
CA ASN A 284 5.36 -3.55 -10.58
C ASN A 284 4.80 -4.95 -10.84
N TYR A 285 4.05 -5.17 -11.93
CA TYR A 285 3.66 -6.51 -12.38
C TYR A 285 4.87 -7.44 -12.51
N GLY A 286 5.97 -6.94 -13.09
CA GLY A 286 7.20 -7.70 -13.26
C GLY A 286 7.91 -8.03 -11.96
N ALA A 287 7.94 -7.09 -11.00
CA ALA A 287 8.51 -7.29 -9.67
C ALA A 287 7.73 -8.35 -8.91
N SER A 288 6.40 -8.19 -8.83
CA SER A 288 5.49 -9.13 -8.15
C SER A 288 5.60 -10.53 -8.74
N PHE A 289 5.57 -10.65 -10.08
CA PHE A 289 5.72 -11.94 -10.74
C PHE A 289 7.06 -12.61 -10.43
N LEU A 290 8.20 -11.94 -10.65
CA LEU A 290 9.50 -12.55 -10.39
C LEU A 290 9.70 -12.93 -8.93
N PHE A 291 9.14 -12.15 -8.00
CA PHE A 291 9.18 -12.49 -6.59
C PHE A 291 8.36 -13.74 -6.26
N MET A 292 7.13 -13.84 -6.80
CA MET A 292 6.26 -15.01 -6.63
C MET A 292 6.85 -16.27 -7.30
N ALA A 293 7.40 -16.14 -8.50
CA ALA A 293 8.05 -17.24 -9.20
C ALA A 293 9.27 -17.73 -8.41
N TYR A 294 10.10 -16.81 -7.90
CA TYR A 294 11.23 -17.15 -7.05
C TYR A 294 10.80 -17.88 -5.77
N PHE A 295 9.74 -17.41 -5.12
CA PHE A 295 9.19 -18.08 -3.94
C PHE A 295 8.68 -19.48 -4.29
N TYR A 296 7.88 -19.63 -5.36
CA TYR A 296 7.32 -20.89 -5.81
C TYR A 296 8.40 -21.92 -6.15
N GLU A 297 9.43 -21.52 -6.92
CA GLU A 297 10.52 -22.41 -7.32
C GLU A 297 11.41 -22.84 -6.15
N ARG A 298 11.57 -21.96 -5.15
CA ARG A 298 12.43 -22.21 -4.00
C ARG A 298 11.76 -23.07 -2.92
N PHE A 299 10.49 -22.82 -2.63
CA PHE A 299 9.78 -23.44 -1.51
C PHE A 299 8.72 -24.46 -1.95
N GLY A 300 8.41 -24.48 -3.23
CA GLY A 300 7.52 -25.48 -3.84
C GLY A 300 6.04 -25.16 -3.71
N LYS A 301 5.24 -26.02 -4.34
CA LYS A 301 3.80 -25.88 -4.50
C LYS A 301 3.06 -25.75 -3.16
N GLU A 302 3.38 -26.59 -2.18
CA GLU A 302 2.68 -26.61 -0.88
C GLU A 302 2.86 -25.29 -0.11
N ALA A 303 4.08 -24.75 -0.07
CA ALA A 303 4.34 -23.46 0.55
C ALA A 303 3.58 -22.32 -0.16
N PHE A 304 3.50 -22.37 -1.50
CA PHE A 304 2.77 -21.39 -2.29
C PHE A 304 1.26 -21.50 -2.06
N GLN A 305 0.69 -22.71 -1.99
CA GLN A 305 -0.72 -22.90 -1.65
C GLN A 305 -1.05 -22.40 -0.23
N ASN A 306 -0.12 -22.54 0.73
CA ASN A 306 -0.28 -22.00 2.07
C ASN A 306 -0.25 -20.47 2.04
N LEU A 307 0.60 -19.86 1.20
CA LEU A 307 0.62 -18.41 1.00
C LEU A 307 -0.71 -17.90 0.45
N VAL A 308 -1.24 -18.52 -0.60
CA VAL A 308 -2.55 -18.18 -1.18
C VAL A 308 -3.70 -18.23 -0.16
N ARG A 309 -3.58 -19.07 0.86
CA ARG A 309 -4.62 -19.30 1.88
C ARG A 309 -4.35 -18.62 3.21
N SER A 310 -3.24 -17.90 3.35
CA SER A 310 -2.96 -17.14 4.57
C SER A 310 -4.01 -16.03 4.75
N PRO A 311 -4.54 -15.83 5.95
CA PRO A 311 -5.39 -14.69 6.24
C PRO A 311 -4.58 -13.42 6.59
N LEU A 312 -3.26 -13.49 6.53
CA LEU A 312 -2.34 -12.36 6.72
C LEU A 312 -1.94 -11.79 5.37
N ASN A 313 -1.66 -10.50 5.31
CA ASN A 313 -1.40 -9.79 4.08
C ASN A 313 0.10 -9.52 3.87
N GLY A 314 0.52 -9.46 2.62
CA GLY A 314 1.83 -9.00 2.20
C GLY A 314 3.01 -9.66 2.94
N PRO A 315 3.97 -8.88 3.46
CA PRO A 315 5.13 -9.41 4.18
C PRO A 315 4.80 -10.33 5.36
N HIS A 316 3.63 -10.16 6.00
CA HIS A 316 3.22 -10.94 7.18
C HIS A 316 2.84 -12.37 6.81
N SER A 317 2.17 -12.59 5.68
CA SER A 317 1.85 -13.91 5.15
C SER A 317 3.12 -14.71 4.82
N PHE A 318 4.12 -14.06 4.21
CA PHE A 318 5.43 -14.70 3.96
C PHE A 318 6.17 -15.04 5.25
N ASN A 319 6.17 -14.14 6.26
CA ASN A 319 6.82 -14.38 7.55
C ASN A 319 6.22 -15.60 8.26
N GLU A 320 4.89 -15.77 8.24
CA GLU A 320 4.23 -16.95 8.82
C GLU A 320 4.76 -18.25 8.20
N ILE A 321 4.84 -18.32 6.89
CA ILE A 321 5.27 -19.53 6.16
C ILE A 321 6.76 -19.79 6.33
N LEU A 322 7.57 -18.74 6.29
CA LEU A 322 9.04 -18.82 6.38
C LEU A 322 9.54 -19.07 7.79
N ALA A 323 8.75 -18.80 8.83
CA ALA A 323 9.12 -18.95 10.24
C ALA A 323 9.63 -20.36 10.58
N SER A 324 9.03 -21.41 9.99
CA SER A 324 9.45 -22.80 10.19
C SER A 324 10.87 -23.11 9.70
N GLN A 325 11.40 -22.26 8.81
CA GLN A 325 12.75 -22.36 8.25
C GLN A 325 13.73 -21.36 8.86
N GLY A 326 13.28 -20.55 9.84
CA GLY A 326 14.07 -19.50 10.48
C GLY A 326 14.41 -18.34 9.53
N LEU A 327 13.59 -18.11 8.52
CA LEU A 327 13.72 -17.02 7.54
C LEU A 327 12.63 -15.98 7.77
N SER A 328 12.92 -14.74 7.35
CA SER A 328 11.96 -13.63 7.28
C SER A 328 11.70 -13.22 5.84
N PHE A 329 10.68 -12.38 5.63
CA PHE A 329 10.41 -11.76 4.33
C PHE A 329 11.61 -10.96 3.82
N GLU A 330 12.31 -10.21 4.70
CA GLU A 330 13.52 -9.48 4.33
C GLU A 330 14.67 -10.40 3.92
N ASP A 331 14.77 -11.60 4.51
CA ASP A 331 15.77 -12.59 4.10
C ASP A 331 15.46 -13.17 2.72
N LEU A 332 14.18 -13.45 2.45
CA LEU A 332 13.70 -13.89 1.14
C LEU A 332 13.94 -12.81 0.08
N PHE A 333 13.52 -11.55 0.37
CA PHE A 333 13.75 -10.40 -0.49
C PHE A 333 15.24 -10.21 -0.80
N ALA A 334 16.09 -10.26 0.22
CA ALA A 334 17.52 -10.14 0.05
C ALA A 334 18.13 -11.25 -0.82
N ASP A 335 17.63 -12.48 -0.72
CA ASP A 335 18.05 -13.57 -1.59
C ASP A 335 17.54 -13.36 -3.03
N TRP A 336 16.33 -12.88 -3.19
CA TRP A 336 15.70 -12.61 -4.48
C TRP A 336 16.43 -11.53 -5.31
N VAL A 337 16.83 -10.41 -4.69
CA VAL A 337 17.57 -9.36 -5.43
C VAL A 337 18.95 -9.84 -5.90
N ILE A 338 19.56 -10.82 -5.20
CA ILE A 338 20.77 -11.50 -5.68
C ILE A 338 20.43 -12.44 -6.84
N ALA A 339 19.35 -13.21 -6.74
CA ALA A 339 18.90 -14.12 -7.79
C ALA A 339 18.65 -13.37 -9.10
N ASN A 340 18.04 -12.19 -9.05
CA ASN A 340 17.83 -11.31 -10.22
C ASN A 340 19.13 -10.93 -10.94
N TYR A 341 20.28 -10.86 -10.21
CA TYR A 341 21.57 -10.52 -10.80
C TYR A 341 22.38 -11.73 -11.24
N LEU A 342 22.42 -12.78 -10.41
CA LEU A 342 23.26 -13.96 -10.65
C LEU A 342 22.63 -14.93 -11.64
N ASP A 343 21.35 -15.24 -11.43
CA ASP A 343 20.62 -16.32 -12.09
C ASP A 343 21.43 -17.63 -12.12
N ASP A 344 21.84 -18.06 -10.93
CA ASP A 344 22.69 -19.24 -10.70
C ASP A 344 21.84 -20.47 -10.36
N LEU A 345 21.64 -21.34 -11.35
CA LEU A 345 20.81 -22.55 -11.23
C LEU A 345 21.32 -23.57 -10.19
N ASP A 346 22.61 -23.55 -9.86
CA ASP A 346 23.23 -24.48 -8.91
C ASP A 346 23.10 -24.02 -7.46
N SER A 347 22.48 -22.85 -7.22
CA SER A 347 22.33 -22.26 -5.90
C SER A 347 20.89 -21.77 -5.66
N LYS A 348 20.67 -21.18 -4.46
CA LYS A 348 19.39 -20.49 -4.17
C LYS A 348 19.24 -19.14 -4.88
N TYR A 349 20.21 -18.71 -5.67
CA TYR A 349 20.28 -17.39 -6.28
C TYR A 349 19.98 -17.42 -7.79
N GLY A 350 18.95 -18.15 -8.21
CA GLY A 350 18.54 -18.24 -9.62
C GLY A 350 17.14 -18.78 -9.78
N TYR A 351 16.71 -18.85 -11.03
CA TYR A 351 15.41 -19.36 -11.46
C TYR A 351 15.62 -20.63 -12.29
N ARG A 352 14.79 -21.65 -12.10
CA ARG A 352 14.90 -22.91 -12.84
C ARG A 352 14.14 -22.92 -14.16
N GLU A 353 12.99 -22.25 -14.18
CA GLU A 353 12.08 -22.23 -15.32
C GLU A 353 12.08 -20.88 -16.06
N LEU A 354 12.80 -19.89 -15.53
CA LEU A 354 12.91 -18.55 -16.09
C LEU A 354 14.38 -18.23 -16.40
N ASP A 355 14.59 -17.37 -17.42
CA ASP A 355 15.90 -16.81 -17.78
C ASP A 355 15.73 -15.28 -17.93
N PRO A 356 15.61 -14.55 -16.81
CA PRO A 356 15.42 -13.11 -16.84
C PRO A 356 16.72 -12.39 -17.20
N PRO A 357 16.67 -11.24 -17.90
CA PRO A 357 17.85 -10.43 -18.11
C PRO A 357 18.37 -9.88 -16.78
N LYS A 358 19.67 -9.55 -16.71
CA LYS A 358 20.22 -8.90 -15.53
C LYS A 358 19.59 -7.53 -15.29
N PRO A 359 19.41 -7.12 -14.01
CA PRO A 359 18.93 -5.80 -13.67
C PRO A 359 19.88 -4.72 -14.19
N GLN A 360 19.29 -3.57 -14.53
CA GLN A 360 20.05 -2.38 -14.91
C GLN A 360 20.91 -1.93 -13.73
N LEU A 361 22.15 -1.54 -14.01
CA LEU A 361 23.03 -0.95 -13.00
C LEU A 361 22.63 0.51 -12.76
N THR A 362 22.54 0.91 -11.51
CA THR A 362 22.42 2.32 -11.09
C THR A 362 23.69 3.08 -11.48
N ALA A 363 24.88 2.49 -11.21
CA ALA A 363 26.14 3.04 -11.71
C ALA A 363 27.26 1.99 -11.81
N ALA A 364 28.25 2.28 -12.68
CA ALA A 364 29.53 1.61 -12.73
C ALA A 364 30.62 2.53 -12.13
N ILE A 365 31.37 2.02 -11.16
CA ILE A 365 32.42 2.76 -10.46
C ILE A 365 33.74 2.54 -11.20
N THR A 366 34.15 3.50 -12.00
CA THR A 366 35.32 3.43 -12.89
C THR A 366 36.53 4.20 -12.37
N PHE A 367 36.34 5.08 -11.39
CA PHE A 367 37.42 5.87 -10.75
C PHE A 367 37.10 6.12 -9.28
N ILE A 368 38.15 6.37 -8.50
CA ILE A 368 38.10 6.72 -7.07
C ILE A 368 39.09 7.87 -6.79
N PRO A 369 38.86 8.72 -5.76
CA PRO A 369 37.72 8.68 -4.86
C PRO A 369 36.44 9.24 -5.50
N ILE A 370 35.28 8.65 -5.15
CA ILE A 370 33.96 9.17 -5.54
C ILE A 370 32.96 8.95 -4.41
N THR A 371 32.04 9.88 -4.24
CA THR A 371 30.87 9.71 -3.34
C THR A 371 29.61 9.90 -4.15
N LEU A 372 28.68 8.97 -4.02
CA LEU A 372 27.35 9.02 -4.60
C LEU A 372 26.35 9.28 -3.47
N THR A 373 25.39 10.15 -3.72
CA THR A 373 24.22 10.39 -2.85
C THR A 373 23.00 10.01 -3.65
N GLU A 374 22.29 8.98 -3.20
CA GLU A 374 21.19 8.35 -3.93
C GLU A 374 19.98 8.15 -3.04
N THR A 375 18.87 7.77 -3.66
CA THR A 375 17.67 7.30 -3.00
C THR A 375 17.33 5.91 -3.52
N VAL A 376 16.71 5.09 -2.67
CA VAL A 376 16.13 3.81 -3.09
C VAL A 376 14.76 3.67 -2.43
N HIS A 377 13.78 3.16 -3.18
CA HIS A 377 12.45 2.88 -2.65
C HIS A 377 12.49 1.71 -1.67
N GLN A 378 11.46 1.62 -0.82
CA GLN A 378 11.33 0.51 0.12
C GLN A 378 11.12 -0.80 -0.65
N TYR A 379 11.75 -1.88 -0.21
CA TYR A 379 11.70 -3.18 -0.90
C TYR A 379 11.99 -3.06 -2.41
N ALA A 380 13.02 -2.29 -2.73
CA ALA A 380 13.61 -2.12 -4.05
C ALA A 380 15.13 -2.30 -3.99
N ALA A 381 15.82 -2.22 -5.11
CA ALA A 381 17.26 -2.44 -5.12
C ALA A 381 18.00 -1.58 -6.13
N ASP A 382 19.09 -0.94 -5.68
CA ASP A 382 20.10 -0.32 -6.51
C ASP A 382 21.30 -1.23 -6.72
N TYR A 383 21.79 -1.29 -7.96
CA TYR A 383 22.91 -2.15 -8.34
C TYR A 383 24.11 -1.31 -8.81
N PHE A 384 25.28 -1.53 -8.15
CA PHE A 384 26.53 -0.86 -8.51
C PHE A 384 27.58 -1.91 -8.86
N LYS A 385 28.43 -1.62 -9.84
CA LYS A 385 29.52 -2.52 -10.22
C LYS A 385 30.87 -1.82 -10.15
N ILE A 386 31.82 -2.41 -9.43
CA ILE A 386 33.18 -1.92 -9.35
C ILE A 386 33.93 -2.30 -10.65
N GLN A 387 34.39 -1.28 -11.37
CA GLN A 387 35.16 -1.40 -12.61
C GLN A 387 36.52 -0.68 -12.52
N THR A 388 37.00 -0.45 -11.30
CA THR A 388 38.36 0.05 -11.05
C THR A 388 39.39 -1.06 -11.29
N GLU A 389 40.66 -0.71 -11.48
CA GLU A 389 41.76 -1.69 -11.60
C GLU A 389 42.22 -2.22 -10.22
N GLU A 390 42.08 -1.40 -9.18
CA GLU A 390 42.51 -1.71 -7.81
C GLU A 390 41.31 -1.91 -6.88
N PRO A 391 41.51 -2.64 -5.75
CA PRO A 391 40.51 -2.74 -4.70
C PRO A 391 40.11 -1.38 -4.14
N VAL A 392 38.86 -1.26 -3.71
CA VAL A 392 38.29 -0.05 -3.15
C VAL A 392 37.86 -0.27 -1.69
N LEU A 393 37.93 0.78 -0.89
CA LEU A 393 37.26 0.82 0.40
C LEU A 393 35.88 1.46 0.20
N LEU A 394 34.83 0.64 0.33
CA LEU A 394 33.44 1.12 0.38
C LEU A 394 33.14 1.65 1.78
N ARG A 395 32.49 2.83 1.84
CA ARG A 395 31.82 3.34 3.05
C ARG A 395 30.37 3.64 2.71
N PHE A 396 29.44 3.00 3.43
CA PHE A 396 27.99 3.20 3.30
C PHE A 396 27.45 3.92 4.53
N SER A 397 26.52 4.86 4.33
CA SER A 397 25.68 5.45 5.36
C SER A 397 24.30 5.75 4.82
N GLY A 398 23.25 5.49 5.60
CA GLY A 398 21.86 5.74 5.26
C GLY A 398 21.10 6.44 6.40
N ASN A 399 19.93 6.97 6.10
CA ASN A 399 19.04 7.50 7.13
C ASN A 399 18.56 6.38 8.07
N LEU A 400 18.30 6.74 9.34
CA LEU A 400 17.85 5.79 10.37
C LEU A 400 16.32 5.73 10.50
N THR A 401 15.64 6.71 9.91
CA THR A 401 14.19 6.84 9.95
C THR A 401 13.67 7.36 8.61
N VAL A 402 12.43 7.05 8.33
CA VAL A 402 11.64 7.56 7.21
C VAL A 402 10.26 7.95 7.74
N THR A 403 9.49 8.71 7.00
CA THR A 403 8.14 9.12 7.40
C THR A 403 7.07 8.18 6.86
N LEU A 404 5.91 8.10 7.54
CA LEU A 404 4.73 7.37 7.06
C LEU A 404 4.12 8.00 5.81
N GLY A 405 4.22 9.33 5.73
CA GLY A 405 3.76 10.14 4.60
C GLY A 405 4.59 11.41 4.51
N PRO A 406 4.31 12.28 3.54
CA PRO A 406 5.18 13.44 3.24
C PRO A 406 5.08 14.57 4.27
N GLN A 407 4.24 14.45 5.31
CA GLN A 407 3.97 15.51 6.29
C GLN A 407 4.30 15.10 7.73
N SER A 408 4.84 16.05 8.49
CA SER A 408 4.91 15.96 9.94
C SER A 408 3.56 16.30 10.58
N PRO A 409 3.32 16.01 11.89
CA PRO A 409 2.15 16.45 12.62
C PRO A 409 1.88 17.95 12.41
N TYR A 410 0.61 18.35 12.40
CA TYR A 410 0.24 19.76 12.23
C TYR A 410 0.73 20.61 13.40
N SER A 411 0.53 20.10 14.61
CA SER A 411 1.04 20.72 15.84
C SER A 411 1.80 19.68 16.67
N GLY A 412 2.69 20.15 17.55
CA GLY A 412 3.42 19.31 18.47
C GLY A 412 4.22 18.17 17.81
N LYS A 413 4.00 16.95 18.32
CA LYS A 413 4.79 15.77 17.93
C LYS A 413 3.92 14.59 17.48
N PHE A 414 2.66 14.51 17.91
CA PHE A 414 1.81 13.34 17.70
C PHE A 414 0.53 13.68 16.93
N MET A 415 0.04 12.70 16.20
CA MET A 415 -1.18 12.77 15.39
C MET A 415 -1.80 11.38 15.28
N TRP A 416 -2.99 11.28 14.71
CA TRP A 416 -3.59 10.02 14.28
C TRP A 416 -3.35 9.77 12.81
N TRP A 417 -3.13 8.50 12.46
CA TRP A 417 -3.03 8.01 11.09
C TRP A 417 -4.05 6.89 10.88
N SER A 418 -4.81 6.94 9.77
CA SER A 418 -5.87 5.97 9.47
C SER A 418 -5.39 4.57 9.14
N GLY A 419 -4.08 4.37 8.96
CA GLY A 419 -3.57 3.22 8.24
C GLY A 419 -3.74 3.36 6.73
N ARG A 420 -3.37 2.30 6.02
CA ARG A 420 -3.51 2.11 4.58
C ARG A 420 -3.62 0.61 4.30
N GLY A 421 -4.20 0.22 3.17
CA GLY A 421 -4.36 -1.18 2.75
C GLY A 421 -5.56 -1.32 1.84
N ASP A 422 -5.72 -2.49 1.26
CA ASP A 422 -6.81 -2.85 0.36
C ASP A 422 -7.95 -3.47 1.17
N GLU A 423 -9.21 -3.15 0.83
CA GLU A 423 -10.42 -3.62 1.53
C GLU A 423 -10.44 -3.34 3.06
N VAL A 424 -9.93 -2.17 3.49
CA VAL A 424 -9.83 -1.77 4.91
C VAL A 424 -11.05 -0.96 5.35
N ASP A 425 -11.45 -1.16 6.63
CA ASP A 425 -12.43 -0.35 7.37
C ASP A 425 -11.82 0.06 8.73
N SER A 426 -11.06 1.15 8.73
CA SER A 426 -10.41 1.67 9.94
C SER A 426 -11.23 2.76 10.59
N THR A 427 -11.42 2.68 11.91
CA THR A 427 -12.24 3.65 12.66
C THR A 427 -11.51 4.26 13.85
N LEU A 428 -11.86 5.52 14.16
CA LEU A 428 -11.42 6.25 15.35
C LEU A 428 -12.64 6.91 16.01
N THR A 429 -13.07 6.43 17.19
CA THR A 429 -14.36 6.78 17.78
C THR A 429 -14.21 7.41 19.16
N ARG A 430 -15.04 8.43 19.49
CA ARG A 430 -15.09 9.06 20.81
C ARG A 430 -16.49 9.50 21.19
N PRO A 431 -16.94 9.32 22.49
CA PRO A 431 -18.18 9.87 22.99
C PRO A 431 -18.07 11.36 23.34
N PHE A 432 -19.14 12.12 23.08
CA PHE A 432 -19.27 13.52 23.47
C PHE A 432 -20.62 13.79 24.12
N ASN A 433 -20.64 14.67 25.13
CA ASN A 433 -21.85 15.11 25.78
C ASN A 433 -22.19 16.53 25.35
N LEU A 434 -23.21 16.68 24.50
CA LEU A 434 -23.72 17.96 24.01
C LEU A 434 -25.01 18.38 24.71
N LYS A 435 -25.40 17.75 25.85
CA LYS A 435 -26.68 17.98 26.54
C LYS A 435 -26.90 19.44 26.97
N ASN A 436 -25.81 20.13 27.31
CA ASN A 436 -25.87 21.49 27.87
C ASN A 436 -25.54 22.58 26.83
N THR A 437 -25.55 22.25 25.54
CA THR A 437 -25.34 23.23 24.47
C THR A 437 -26.52 23.24 23.49
N ASN A 438 -26.78 24.38 22.88
CA ASN A 438 -27.77 24.55 21.81
C ASN A 438 -27.12 24.73 20.44
N LYS A 439 -25.79 24.75 20.39
CA LYS A 439 -24.98 24.79 19.19
C LYS A 439 -23.71 23.95 19.44
N ALA A 440 -23.21 23.26 18.42
CA ALA A 440 -21.93 22.59 18.49
C ALA A 440 -21.29 22.53 17.09
N THR A 441 -19.98 22.72 17.04
CA THR A 441 -19.19 22.74 15.82
C THR A 441 -17.94 21.90 16.03
N LEU A 442 -17.77 20.85 15.24
CA LEU A 442 -16.53 20.09 15.19
C LEU A 442 -15.53 20.81 14.28
N ARG A 443 -14.31 21.01 14.78
CA ARG A 443 -13.17 21.49 14.00
C ARG A 443 -12.01 20.53 14.13
N PHE A 444 -11.25 20.32 13.05
CA PHE A 444 -10.05 19.49 13.07
C PHE A 444 -9.09 19.87 11.97
N ARG A 445 -7.83 19.47 12.13
CA ARG A 445 -6.79 19.52 11.10
C ARG A 445 -6.65 18.15 10.48
N THR A 446 -6.55 18.13 9.15
CA THR A 446 -6.32 16.89 8.41
C THR A 446 -5.41 17.11 7.22
N TRP A 447 -4.65 16.07 6.91
CA TRP A 447 -3.94 15.88 5.66
C TRP A 447 -4.33 14.51 5.12
N TYR A 448 -4.60 14.41 3.82
CA TYR A 448 -4.93 13.14 3.21
C TYR A 448 -4.42 13.03 1.77
N ASP A 449 -4.05 11.80 1.42
CA ASP A 449 -3.78 11.31 0.07
C ASP A 449 -4.42 9.93 -0.04
N LEU A 450 -5.54 9.87 -0.75
CA LEU A 450 -6.42 8.71 -0.92
C LEU A 450 -6.59 8.46 -2.42
N GLU A 451 -6.85 7.23 -2.82
CA GLU A 451 -7.21 6.96 -4.21
C GLU A 451 -8.51 7.68 -4.57
N LYS A 452 -8.39 8.58 -5.56
CA LYS A 452 -9.51 9.46 -5.88
C LYS A 452 -10.68 8.70 -6.46
N ASP A 453 -11.88 8.93 -5.89
CA ASP A 453 -13.17 8.33 -6.26
C ASP A 453 -13.31 6.83 -5.92
N TYR A 454 -12.27 6.19 -5.32
CA TYR A 454 -12.25 4.80 -4.90
C TYR A 454 -12.18 4.66 -3.38
N ASP A 455 -11.25 5.35 -2.72
CA ASP A 455 -11.09 5.39 -1.28
C ASP A 455 -11.70 6.62 -0.65
N TYR A 456 -12.33 6.45 0.51
CA TYR A 456 -13.02 7.54 1.20
C TYR A 456 -12.77 7.53 2.70
N VAL A 457 -12.65 8.75 3.27
CA VAL A 457 -12.77 8.95 4.72
C VAL A 457 -14.07 9.66 5.03
N TYR A 458 -14.77 9.19 6.05
CA TYR A 458 -16.01 9.77 6.55
C TYR A 458 -15.85 10.31 7.95
N VAL A 459 -16.63 11.36 8.27
CA VAL A 459 -16.90 11.77 9.64
C VAL A 459 -18.35 11.42 9.94
N GLU A 460 -18.57 10.67 11.01
CA GLU A 460 -19.85 10.07 11.31
C GLU A 460 -20.31 10.40 12.74
N VAL A 461 -21.62 10.43 12.94
CA VAL A 461 -22.24 10.61 14.24
C VAL A 461 -23.31 9.56 14.50
N SER A 462 -23.29 9.03 15.72
CA SER A 462 -24.35 8.19 16.27
C SER A 462 -24.94 8.85 17.52
N SER A 463 -26.27 8.76 17.69
CA SER A 463 -26.98 9.20 18.90
C SER A 463 -27.75 8.06 19.59
N ASP A 464 -27.49 6.82 19.20
CA ASP A 464 -28.13 5.60 19.70
C ASP A 464 -27.12 4.55 20.21
N GLY A 465 -25.92 5.05 20.59
CA GLY A 465 -24.86 4.21 21.14
C GLY A 465 -24.09 3.39 20.12
N GLY A 466 -24.08 3.81 18.84
CA GLY A 466 -23.33 3.17 17.77
C GLY A 466 -24.10 2.15 16.94
N ASN A 467 -25.44 2.01 17.19
CA ASN A 467 -26.26 1.08 16.41
C ASN A 467 -26.50 1.59 14.98
N THR A 468 -26.68 2.92 14.83
CA THR A 468 -26.78 3.56 13.52
C THR A 468 -25.89 4.79 13.45
N TRP A 469 -25.41 5.09 12.25
CA TRP A 469 -24.50 6.19 11.96
C TRP A 469 -25.01 7.08 10.85
N LYS A 470 -24.66 8.37 10.92
CA LYS A 470 -24.92 9.35 9.87
C LYS A 470 -23.62 9.99 9.45
N ILE A 471 -23.33 9.95 8.17
CA ILE A 471 -22.21 10.65 7.56
C ILE A 471 -22.49 12.15 7.59
N LEU A 472 -21.51 12.92 8.03
CA LEU A 472 -21.54 14.37 8.17
C LEU A 472 -20.86 15.05 7.00
N ARG A 473 -21.38 16.22 6.64
CA ARG A 473 -20.79 17.04 5.58
C ARG A 473 -19.69 17.94 6.14
N GLY A 474 -18.46 17.78 5.66
CA GLY A 474 -17.34 18.69 5.87
C GLY A 474 -17.23 19.72 4.73
N ILE A 475 -16.27 20.66 4.87
CA ILE A 475 -16.03 21.71 3.86
C ILE A 475 -15.55 21.10 2.53
N ARG A 476 -14.67 20.08 2.60
CA ARG A 476 -14.04 19.43 1.43
C ARG A 476 -14.59 18.07 1.09
N SER A 477 -15.53 17.56 1.88
CA SER A 477 -16.19 16.29 1.56
C SER A 477 -17.12 16.42 0.36
N SER A 478 -17.25 15.37 -0.47
CA SER A 478 -18.08 15.32 -1.67
C SER A 478 -19.11 14.20 -1.60
N GLU A 479 -20.27 14.43 -2.22
CA GLU A 479 -21.29 13.40 -2.49
C GLU A 479 -21.12 12.75 -3.87
N ASP A 480 -20.10 13.16 -4.65
CA ASP A 480 -19.84 12.57 -5.96
C ASP A 480 -19.56 11.08 -5.81
N ASN A 481 -20.26 10.27 -6.57
CA ASN A 481 -20.20 8.81 -6.49
C ASN A 481 -20.16 8.19 -7.90
N PRO A 482 -19.08 8.41 -8.65
CA PRO A 482 -19.01 8.00 -10.05
C PRO A 482 -19.01 6.48 -10.24
N ILE A 483 -18.45 5.72 -9.28
CA ILE A 483 -18.31 4.26 -9.37
C ILE A 483 -19.07 3.49 -8.28
N GLY A 484 -19.80 4.16 -7.40
CA GLY A 484 -20.62 3.49 -6.39
C GLY A 484 -19.97 3.33 -5.01
N ASN A 485 -18.68 3.64 -4.85
CA ASN A 485 -17.95 3.45 -3.59
C ASN A 485 -18.23 4.52 -2.54
N ASN A 486 -18.69 5.73 -2.95
CA ASN A 486 -19.00 6.80 -1.99
C ASN A 486 -20.32 6.55 -1.25
N LEU A 487 -20.25 6.45 0.05
CA LEU A 487 -21.41 6.17 0.91
C LEU A 487 -22.14 7.44 1.36
N GLY A 488 -21.57 8.63 1.11
CA GLY A 488 -22.15 9.92 1.51
C GLY A 488 -21.17 11.08 1.28
N TYR A 489 -21.07 11.99 2.24
CA TYR A 489 -20.10 13.09 2.21
C TYR A 489 -18.69 12.58 2.57
N GLY A 490 -17.94 12.00 1.61
CA GLY A 490 -16.62 11.46 1.80
C GLY A 490 -15.49 12.42 1.40
N TYR A 491 -14.34 12.30 2.08
CA TYR A 491 -13.07 12.87 1.66
C TYR A 491 -12.37 11.86 0.77
N THR A 492 -11.88 12.29 -0.39
CA THR A 492 -11.17 11.45 -1.38
C THR A 492 -10.14 12.29 -2.13
N GLY A 493 -9.18 11.67 -2.80
CA GLY A 493 -8.08 12.35 -3.51
C GLY A 493 -7.08 12.98 -2.53
N LYS A 494 -6.53 14.16 -2.88
CA LYS A 494 -5.41 14.78 -2.15
C LYS A 494 -5.80 16.13 -1.55
N SER A 495 -5.51 16.34 -0.27
CA SER A 495 -5.71 17.64 0.40
C SER A 495 -4.70 18.70 -0.06
N GLY A 496 -3.53 18.29 -0.57
CA GLY A 496 -2.46 19.20 -1.01
C GLY A 496 -1.68 19.89 0.11
N GLY A 497 -1.92 19.53 1.37
CA GLY A 497 -1.32 20.08 2.58
C GLY A 497 -2.28 19.90 3.75
N TRP A 498 -1.83 20.29 4.96
CA TRP A 498 -2.70 20.34 6.12
C TRP A 498 -3.82 21.37 5.90
N VAL A 499 -5.06 20.94 6.10
CA VAL A 499 -6.26 21.76 5.92
C VAL A 499 -7.09 21.76 7.19
N GLU A 500 -7.85 22.85 7.39
CA GLU A 500 -8.86 22.93 8.45
C GLU A 500 -10.21 22.51 7.92
N GLU A 501 -10.90 21.69 8.70
CA GLU A 501 -12.28 21.25 8.47
C GLU A 501 -13.20 21.76 9.57
N GLU A 502 -14.44 22.05 9.19
CA GLU A 502 -15.52 22.43 10.09
C GLU A 502 -16.80 21.69 9.73
N ILE A 503 -17.44 21.10 10.75
CA ILE A 503 -18.68 20.33 10.61
C ILE A 503 -19.70 20.79 11.63
N ASP A 504 -20.95 21.07 11.20
CA ASP A 504 -22.05 21.46 12.07
C ASP A 504 -22.61 20.25 12.83
N LEU A 505 -22.45 20.23 14.14
CA LEU A 505 -23.04 19.27 15.06
C LEU A 505 -24.31 19.78 15.75
N THR A 506 -24.80 20.99 15.42
CA THR A 506 -25.97 21.62 16.04
C THR A 506 -27.23 20.75 16.00
N PRO A 507 -27.50 19.91 14.96
CA PRO A 507 -28.64 18.99 14.95
C PRO A 507 -28.61 17.94 16.08
N TRP A 508 -27.46 17.74 16.73
CA TRP A 508 -27.28 16.82 17.87
C TRP A 508 -27.09 17.54 19.19
N ALA A 509 -27.22 18.87 19.24
CA ALA A 509 -27.22 19.62 20.47
C ALA A 509 -28.31 19.10 21.41
N GLY A 510 -28.04 19.08 22.73
CA GLY A 510 -28.94 18.50 23.72
C GLY A 510 -28.84 16.98 23.90
N LYS A 511 -27.93 16.30 23.18
CA LYS A 511 -27.76 14.83 23.21
C LYS A 511 -26.37 14.40 23.69
N GLU A 512 -26.25 13.12 24.03
CA GLU A 512 -24.98 12.40 24.02
C GLU A 512 -24.81 11.77 22.65
N ILE A 513 -23.59 11.82 22.11
CA ILE A 513 -23.26 11.31 20.77
C ILE A 513 -21.94 10.53 20.80
N LEU A 514 -21.77 9.65 19.81
CA LEU A 514 -20.48 9.16 19.38
C LEU A 514 -20.09 9.90 18.09
N LEU A 515 -18.85 10.34 18.00
CA LEU A 515 -18.23 10.80 16.76
C LEU A 515 -17.22 9.77 16.30
N ARG A 516 -17.12 9.57 15.00
CA ARG A 516 -16.19 8.62 14.36
C ARG A 516 -15.56 9.26 13.13
N PHE A 517 -14.27 9.02 12.96
CA PHE A 517 -13.57 9.09 11.68
C PHE A 517 -13.42 7.68 11.16
N GLU A 518 -13.65 7.45 9.88
CA GLU A 518 -13.67 6.13 9.29
C GLU A 518 -13.08 6.14 7.89
N LEU A 519 -11.98 5.36 7.68
CA LEU A 519 -11.40 5.11 6.37
C LEU A 519 -12.00 3.82 5.81
N ILE A 520 -12.55 3.89 4.60
CA ILE A 520 -13.01 2.74 3.82
C ILE A 520 -12.26 2.76 2.48
N THR A 521 -11.50 1.69 2.20
CA THR A 521 -10.74 1.54 0.95
C THR A 521 -11.37 0.48 0.06
N ASP A 522 -11.06 0.52 -1.25
CA ASP A 522 -11.44 -0.55 -2.18
C ASP A 522 -10.37 -1.65 -2.29
N ASP A 523 -10.31 -2.38 -3.39
CA ASP A 523 -9.56 -3.62 -3.56
C ASP A 523 -8.17 -3.41 -4.22
N ALA A 524 -7.73 -2.17 -4.45
CA ALA A 524 -6.43 -1.90 -5.05
C ALA A 524 -5.94 -0.46 -4.81
N VAL A 525 -4.63 -0.20 -4.99
CA VAL A 525 -4.00 1.14 -5.00
C VAL A 525 -4.17 1.92 -3.70
N ASN A 526 -3.53 1.47 -2.64
CA ASN A 526 -3.58 2.19 -1.38
C ASN A 526 -2.51 3.29 -1.27
N ASN A 527 -2.95 4.53 -1.09
CA ASN A 527 -2.14 5.72 -0.89
C ASN A 527 -1.77 5.95 0.60
N PRO A 528 -0.95 6.96 0.98
CA PRO A 528 -0.55 7.21 2.37
C PRO A 528 -1.68 7.26 3.40
N GLY A 529 -2.92 7.54 3.00
CA GLY A 529 -4.08 7.53 3.89
C GLY A 529 -4.45 8.91 4.44
N PHE A 530 -5.07 8.93 5.62
CA PHE A 530 -5.61 10.12 6.26
C PHE A 530 -4.92 10.37 7.59
N PHE A 531 -4.46 11.60 7.81
CA PHE A 531 -3.84 12.06 9.04
C PHE A 531 -4.74 13.10 9.72
N LEU A 532 -4.84 13.03 11.04
CA LEU A 532 -5.75 13.82 11.84
C LEU A 532 -5.04 14.43 13.05
N ASP A 533 -5.24 15.73 13.27
CA ASP A 533 -4.66 16.47 14.36
C ASP A 533 -5.60 17.59 14.82
N ASP A 534 -5.33 18.19 15.98
CA ASP A 534 -6.02 19.38 16.51
C ASP A 534 -7.55 19.32 16.44
N ILE A 535 -8.18 18.42 17.21
CA ILE A 535 -9.65 18.28 17.23
C ILE A 535 -10.26 19.19 18.30
N ALA A 536 -11.28 19.97 17.93
CA ALA A 536 -11.99 20.88 18.85
C ALA A 536 -13.50 20.83 18.70
N ILE A 537 -14.21 21.00 19.81
CA ILE A 537 -15.63 21.39 19.88
C ILE A 537 -15.70 22.56 20.88
N PRO A 538 -15.51 23.81 20.40
CA PRO A 538 -15.35 24.97 21.27
C PRO A 538 -16.51 25.21 22.22
N GLU A 539 -17.74 24.92 21.81
CA GLU A 539 -18.96 25.16 22.60
C GLU A 539 -19.04 24.33 23.89
N ILE A 540 -18.28 23.23 23.96
CA ILE A 540 -18.16 22.41 25.18
C ILE A 540 -16.77 22.49 25.81
N GLY A 541 -15.91 23.40 25.32
CA GLY A 541 -14.53 23.58 25.81
C GLY A 541 -13.60 22.40 25.50
N TYR A 542 -13.92 21.61 24.47
CA TYR A 542 -13.08 20.50 24.04
C TYR A 542 -12.04 20.97 23.03
N TYR A 543 -10.77 20.63 23.30
CA TYR A 543 -9.63 20.76 22.39
C TYR A 543 -8.63 19.66 22.72
N GLU A 544 -8.11 19.00 21.71
CA GLU A 544 -7.13 17.92 21.82
C GLU A 544 -6.09 18.03 20.71
N ASP A 545 -4.81 18.20 21.12
CA ASP A 545 -3.64 18.27 20.27
C ASP A 545 -2.80 16.98 20.30
N PHE A 546 -3.29 15.96 20.96
CA PHE A 546 -2.69 14.62 21.11
C PHE A 546 -1.31 14.56 21.78
N GLU A 547 -0.79 15.68 22.30
CA GLU A 547 0.52 15.73 22.94
C GLU A 547 0.56 15.02 24.31
N ARG A 548 -0.59 14.62 24.82
CA ARG A 548 -0.76 13.91 26.11
C ARG A 548 -1.29 12.49 25.97
N GLY A 549 -1.38 11.98 24.75
CA GLY A 549 -1.89 10.65 24.43
C GLY A 549 -3.16 10.69 23.57
N HIS A 550 -3.93 9.62 23.59
CA HIS A 550 -5.06 9.38 22.70
C HIS A 550 -6.26 10.35 22.87
N GLY A 551 -6.27 11.25 23.85
CA GLY A 551 -7.36 12.21 24.09
C GLY A 551 -8.73 11.58 24.35
N GLY A 552 -8.78 10.29 24.72
CA GLY A 552 -10.02 9.53 24.92
C GLY A 552 -10.64 9.01 23.62
N TRP A 553 -9.95 9.10 22.48
CA TRP A 553 -10.31 8.43 21.25
C TRP A 553 -9.94 6.93 21.30
N VAL A 554 -10.78 6.09 20.75
CA VAL A 554 -10.63 4.64 20.71
C VAL A 554 -10.44 4.21 19.25
N PRO A 555 -9.23 3.73 18.90
CA PRO A 555 -8.94 3.28 17.54
C PRO A 555 -9.39 1.84 17.30
N ASN A 556 -9.75 1.56 16.05
CA ASN A 556 -9.80 0.24 15.45
C ASN A 556 -9.21 0.40 14.05
N GLY A 557 -7.90 0.18 13.90
CA GLY A 557 -7.14 0.42 12.68
C GLY A 557 -6.41 1.78 12.63
N PHE A 558 -6.94 2.86 13.22
CA PHE A 558 -6.17 4.09 13.37
C PHE A 558 -4.99 3.89 14.32
N VAL A 559 -3.87 4.57 14.05
CA VAL A 559 -2.61 4.48 14.79
C VAL A 559 -2.24 5.85 15.35
N TYR A 560 -2.01 5.94 16.65
CA TYR A 560 -1.43 7.11 17.28
C TYR A 560 0.08 7.14 17.03
N THR A 561 0.60 8.18 16.37
CA THR A 561 1.94 8.17 15.81
C THR A 561 2.62 9.55 15.82
N ASP A 562 3.94 9.56 15.81
CA ASP A 562 4.75 10.75 15.49
C ASP A 562 5.09 10.83 13.98
N GLY A 563 4.54 9.95 13.16
CA GLY A 563 4.77 9.89 11.74
C GLY A 563 6.14 9.33 11.33
N ILE A 564 6.92 8.80 12.29
CA ILE A 564 8.28 8.32 12.06
C ILE A 564 8.32 6.79 12.06
N VAL A 565 8.91 6.21 11.03
CA VAL A 565 9.15 4.76 10.91
C VAL A 565 10.65 4.50 10.92
N LYS A 566 11.06 3.42 11.58
CA LYS A 566 12.46 2.99 11.57
C LYS A 566 12.84 2.52 10.17
N GLN A 567 13.95 3.05 9.64
CA GLN A 567 14.54 2.63 8.36
C GLN A 567 15.51 1.46 8.57
N GLY A 568 15.27 0.37 7.87
CA GLY A 568 16.21 -0.75 7.78
C GLY A 568 16.97 -0.75 6.46
N TRP A 569 18.14 -1.34 6.46
CA TRP A 569 19.02 -1.45 5.30
C TRP A 569 19.55 -2.87 5.11
N ILE A 570 19.65 -3.28 3.86
CA ILE A 570 20.35 -4.50 3.45
C ILE A 570 21.40 -4.12 2.41
N ILE A 571 22.66 -4.30 2.77
CA ILE A 571 23.79 -4.10 1.87
C ILE A 571 24.37 -5.47 1.53
N GLN A 572 24.46 -5.76 0.24
CA GLN A 572 24.99 -7.03 -0.22
C GLN A 572 26.09 -6.82 -1.26
N VAL A 573 27.02 -7.75 -1.30
CA VAL A 573 28.05 -7.77 -2.36
C VAL A 573 28.15 -9.17 -2.95
N ILE A 574 28.35 -9.20 -4.26
CA ILE A 574 28.61 -10.40 -5.04
C ILE A 574 30.05 -10.28 -5.56
N GLU A 575 30.95 -11.06 -5.00
CA GLU A 575 32.35 -11.14 -5.44
C GLU A 575 32.52 -12.23 -6.49
N SER A 576 33.35 -11.95 -7.49
CA SER A 576 33.65 -12.91 -8.55
C SER A 576 34.36 -14.15 -7.98
N GLY A 577 33.88 -15.32 -8.35
CA GLY A 577 34.43 -16.63 -7.92
C GLY A 577 33.68 -17.77 -8.62
N LYS A 578 34.09 -18.99 -8.38
CA LYS A 578 33.39 -20.22 -8.81
C LYS A 578 33.31 -21.17 -7.62
N PRO A 579 32.20 -21.18 -6.86
CA PRO A 579 30.98 -20.33 -7.01
C PRO A 579 31.22 -18.85 -6.61
N PRO A 580 30.33 -17.93 -6.98
CA PRO A 580 30.35 -16.54 -6.49
C PRO A 580 30.24 -16.48 -4.96
N VAL A 581 30.93 -15.50 -4.34
CA VAL A 581 30.81 -15.28 -2.90
C VAL A 581 29.87 -14.12 -2.62
N VAL A 582 28.83 -14.40 -1.83
CA VAL A 582 27.86 -13.40 -1.38
C VAL A 582 28.14 -13.03 0.07
N ARG A 583 28.28 -11.73 0.34
CA ARG A 583 28.30 -11.19 1.72
C ARG A 583 27.13 -10.25 1.90
N ARG A 584 26.52 -10.25 3.11
CA ARG A 584 25.35 -9.45 3.46
C ARG A 584 25.54 -8.78 4.81
N TRP A 585 25.11 -7.53 4.90
CA TRP A 585 25.05 -6.75 6.14
C TRP A 585 23.64 -6.16 6.29
N LYS A 586 23.15 -6.15 7.54
CA LYS A 586 21.97 -5.40 7.98
C LYS A 586 22.47 -4.35 8.99
N PRO A 587 23.07 -3.23 8.53
CA PRO A 587 23.70 -2.27 9.44
C PRO A 587 22.66 -1.56 10.29
N VAL A 588 22.95 -1.42 11.58
CA VAL A 588 22.19 -0.61 12.55
C VAL A 588 22.98 0.63 12.97
N ASP A 589 24.31 0.61 12.75
CA ASP A 589 25.24 1.70 13.03
C ASP A 589 26.01 2.08 11.76
N PHE A 590 26.35 3.34 11.61
CA PHE A 590 27.06 3.88 10.45
C PHE A 590 28.36 4.60 10.82
N PRO A 591 29.37 4.65 9.89
CA PRO A 591 29.35 4.02 8.56
C PRO A 591 29.66 2.52 8.58
N LEU A 592 29.04 1.76 7.65
CA LEU A 592 29.50 0.42 7.30
C LEU A 592 30.70 0.54 6.36
N GLU A 593 31.81 -0.13 6.66
CA GLU A 593 33.00 -0.16 5.80
C GLU A 593 33.29 -1.58 5.29
N ALA A 594 33.68 -1.67 4.02
CA ALA A 594 34.05 -2.95 3.40
C ALA A 594 35.13 -2.75 2.32
N LYS A 595 36.16 -3.60 2.34
CA LYS A 595 37.14 -3.70 1.25
C LYS A 595 36.56 -4.60 0.16
N LEU A 596 36.53 -4.12 -1.07
CA LEU A 596 35.92 -4.75 -2.23
C LEU A 596 36.91 -4.81 -3.40
N ASN A 597 36.90 -5.94 -4.10
CA ASN A 597 37.77 -6.18 -5.27
C ASN A 597 37.13 -5.67 -6.58
N PRO A 598 37.92 -5.41 -7.63
CA PRO A 598 37.40 -5.15 -8.94
C PRO A 598 36.45 -6.26 -9.42
N GLY A 599 35.38 -5.87 -10.13
CA GLY A 599 34.35 -6.79 -10.62
C GLY A 599 33.25 -7.11 -9.60
N THR A 600 33.38 -6.70 -8.32
CA THR A 600 32.32 -6.85 -7.30
C THR A 600 31.08 -6.07 -7.67
N VAL A 601 29.91 -6.68 -7.48
CA VAL A 601 28.62 -6.01 -7.56
C VAL A 601 28.13 -5.70 -6.15
N ILE A 602 27.64 -4.50 -5.94
CA ILE A 602 27.06 -4.03 -4.69
C ILE A 602 25.57 -3.86 -4.92
N ILE A 603 24.76 -4.33 -3.98
CA ILE A 603 23.30 -4.17 -3.98
C ILE A 603 22.93 -3.43 -2.70
N VAL A 604 22.22 -2.32 -2.86
CA VAL A 604 21.68 -1.52 -1.75
C VAL A 604 20.18 -1.64 -1.78
N SER A 605 19.58 -2.04 -0.66
CA SER A 605 18.14 -2.13 -0.48
C SER A 605 17.73 -1.49 0.84
N ALA A 606 16.59 -0.81 0.81
CA ALA A 606 15.92 -0.21 1.96
C ALA A 606 14.68 -1.02 2.31
N PHE A 607 14.31 -1.05 3.58
CA PHE A 607 13.05 -1.63 4.02
C PHE A 607 12.50 -0.88 5.23
N ALA A 608 11.28 -0.39 5.10
CA ALA A 608 10.45 0.14 6.16
C ALA A 608 9.00 -0.27 5.85
N PRO A 609 8.24 -0.73 6.85
CA PRO A 609 6.86 -1.14 6.61
C PRO A 609 5.97 0.07 6.29
N VAL A 610 4.91 -0.18 5.56
CA VAL A 610 3.74 0.70 5.33
C VAL A 610 4.02 2.09 4.77
N THR A 611 5.20 2.35 4.22
CA THR A 611 5.52 3.65 3.61
C THR A 611 5.99 3.50 2.16
N SER A 612 5.67 4.48 1.33
CA SER A 612 6.20 4.64 -0.02
C SER A 612 7.30 5.71 -0.11
N GLU A 613 7.65 6.35 1.02
CA GLU A 613 8.73 7.35 1.04
C GLU A 613 10.09 6.68 0.80
N PRO A 614 10.90 7.18 -0.16
CA PRO A 614 12.20 6.61 -0.46
C PRO A 614 13.21 6.87 0.66
N ALA A 615 14.17 5.97 0.79
CA ALA A 615 15.27 6.09 1.74
C ALA A 615 16.49 6.75 1.09
N PHE A 616 17.18 7.62 1.83
CA PHE A 616 18.39 8.31 1.38
C PHE A 616 19.65 7.63 1.89
N TYR A 617 20.67 7.51 1.03
CA TYR A 617 21.95 6.94 1.40
C TYR A 617 23.15 7.55 0.66
N ASN A 618 24.35 7.33 1.22
CA ASN A 618 25.61 7.70 0.61
C ASN A 618 26.52 6.49 0.46
N LEU A 619 27.16 6.37 -0.71
CA LEU A 619 28.23 5.42 -1.01
C LEU A 619 29.51 6.21 -1.31
N ALA A 620 30.53 6.06 -0.47
CA ALA A 620 31.85 6.58 -0.75
C ALA A 620 32.81 5.44 -1.13
N PHE A 621 33.48 5.60 -2.27
CA PHE A 621 34.48 4.67 -2.77
C PHE A 621 35.86 5.36 -2.69
N MET A 622 36.76 4.79 -1.91
CA MET A 622 38.04 5.39 -1.57
C MET A 622 39.19 4.43 -1.86
N HIS A 623 40.40 4.95 -1.90
CA HIS A 623 41.61 4.12 -1.91
C HIS A 623 41.70 3.32 -0.60
N VAL A 624 42.12 2.05 -0.69
CA VAL A 624 42.41 1.24 0.49
C VAL A 624 43.65 1.83 1.19
N PRO A 625 43.59 2.17 2.49
CA PRO A 625 44.76 2.67 3.21
C PRO A 625 45.95 1.71 3.12
N SER A 626 47.15 2.26 2.92
CA SER A 626 48.39 1.47 2.92
C SER A 626 48.60 0.82 4.30
N GLY A 627 48.42 -0.50 4.40
CA GLY A 627 48.63 -1.23 5.65
C GLY A 627 47.43 -1.99 6.24
N GLN A 628 46.27 -2.03 5.52
CA GLN A 628 45.14 -2.88 5.85
C GLN A 628 44.95 -4.03 4.85
#